data_4c3de8bccbd75ce29a8cf6d28fc4359e
#
_entry.id   4c3de8bccbd75ce29a8cf6d28fc4359e
#
_cell.length_a   1.000
_cell.length_b   1.000
_cell.length_c   1.000
_cell.angle_alpha   90.00
_cell.angle_beta   90.00
_cell.angle_gamma   90.00
#
_symmetry.space_group_name_H-M   'P 1'
#
loop_
_entity.id
_entity.type
_entity.pdbx_description
1 polymer ?
#
loop_
_entity_poly.entity_id
_entity_poly.type
_entity_poly.pdbx_seq_one_letter_code
_entity_poly.pdbx_strand_id
1 'polypeptide(L)'
;MIRTFQISRRIEIREDFRMKELAKTYDPKGMEDRIYKNWLDKKYFHAEVDRSKKPFTIVMPPPNITGKLHMGHALDNTMQDILIRYKRMQGYNALWVPGTDHASISTEVKVINKLKEEGIDKNELGREGFLKRTWEWREEYGHTIVEQLKKIGSSCDWDRERFTMDEGCSEA
;
A
#
# COMPACT_ATOMS: atom_id res chain seq x y z
N MET A 1 -25.10 34.00 -60.84
CA MET A 1 -25.83 32.84 -60.37
C MET A 1 -24.95 32.13 -59.29
N ILE A 2 -25.08 32.59 -58.05
CA ILE A 2 -24.24 32.12 -56.92
C ILE A 2 -25.02 31.02 -56.19
N ARG A 3 -24.49 29.78 -56.19
CA ARG A 3 -25.08 28.67 -55.47
C ARG A 3 -24.58 28.71 -54.01
N THR A 4 -25.51 29.01 -53.10
CA THR A 4 -25.33 28.95 -51.67
C THR A 4 -25.31 27.48 -51.23
N PHE A 5 -24.15 26.99 -50.80
CA PHE A 5 -24.06 25.67 -50.13
C PHE A 5 -24.45 25.83 -48.67
N GLN A 6 -25.65 25.41 -48.31
CA GLN A 6 -26.05 25.22 -46.93
C GLN A 6 -25.49 23.90 -46.45
N ILE A 7 -24.45 23.95 -45.58
CA ILE A 7 -23.99 22.79 -44.82
C ILE A 7 -24.72 22.84 -43.47
N SER A 8 -25.87 22.18 -43.42
CA SER A 8 -26.52 21.87 -42.16
C SER A 8 -25.92 20.59 -41.61
N ARG A 9 -24.83 20.68 -40.86
CA ARG A 9 -24.41 19.61 -39.97
C ARG A 9 -25.17 19.76 -38.66
N ARG A 10 -26.27 19.01 -38.52
CA ARG A 10 -26.85 18.70 -37.21
C ARG A 10 -25.78 17.94 -36.45
N ILE A 11 -25.21 18.54 -35.39
CA ILE A 11 -24.45 17.85 -34.38
C ILE A 11 -25.50 17.05 -33.62
N GLU A 12 -25.61 15.76 -33.90
CA GLU A 12 -26.28 14.81 -33.01
C GLU A 12 -25.45 14.74 -31.70
N ILE A 13 -25.87 15.53 -30.73
CA ILE A 13 -25.39 15.40 -29.37
C ILE A 13 -25.93 14.03 -28.90
N ARG A 14 -25.04 13.03 -28.85
CA ARG A 14 -25.38 11.73 -28.29
C ARG A 14 -25.93 11.94 -26.89
N GLU A 15 -27.12 11.41 -26.61
CA GLU A 15 -27.83 11.49 -25.34
C GLU A 15 -27.10 10.81 -24.17
N ASP A 16 -25.91 10.26 -24.41
CA ASP A 16 -25.09 9.55 -23.40
C ASP A 16 -24.31 10.47 -22.43
N PHE A 17 -24.37 11.79 -22.58
CA PHE A 17 -23.84 12.75 -21.61
C PHE A 17 -24.87 13.19 -20.57
N ARG A 18 -25.71 12.30 -20.07
CA ARG A 18 -26.38 12.54 -18.78
C ARG A 18 -25.30 12.49 -17.72
N MET A 19 -24.84 13.66 -17.28
CA MET A 19 -24.03 13.73 -16.05
C MET A 19 -24.82 13.06 -14.94
N LYS A 20 -24.33 11.91 -14.47
CA LYS A 20 -24.94 11.25 -13.30
C LYS A 20 -24.90 12.25 -12.16
N GLU A 21 -26.05 12.57 -11.63
CA GLU A 21 -26.13 13.44 -10.45
C GLU A 21 -25.31 12.80 -9.33
N LEU A 22 -24.34 13.55 -8.83
CA LEU A 22 -23.49 13.08 -7.75
C LEU A 22 -24.31 13.00 -6.47
N ALA A 23 -24.05 11.97 -5.67
CA ALA A 23 -24.64 11.87 -4.31
C ALA A 23 -24.25 13.09 -3.49
N LYS A 24 -25.17 13.56 -2.63
CA LYS A 24 -24.93 14.73 -1.78
C LYS A 24 -23.82 14.51 -0.74
N THR A 25 -23.55 13.26 -0.38
CA THR A 25 -22.52 12.88 0.57
C THR A 25 -21.59 11.85 -0.06
N TYR A 26 -20.31 11.94 0.29
CA TYR A 26 -19.32 10.96 -0.13
C TYR A 26 -19.51 9.65 0.64
N ASP A 27 -19.64 8.55 -0.06
CA ASP A 27 -19.60 7.20 0.50
C ASP A 27 -18.34 6.48 0.02
N PRO A 28 -17.37 6.19 0.92
CA PRO A 28 -16.14 5.50 0.56
C PRO A 28 -16.33 4.03 0.21
N LYS A 29 -17.45 3.42 0.65
CA LYS A 29 -17.70 1.98 0.51
C LYS A 29 -17.67 1.56 -0.95
N GLY A 30 -16.79 0.62 -1.26
CA GLY A 30 -16.61 0.05 -2.59
C GLY A 30 -15.96 0.98 -3.63
N MET A 31 -16.01 2.31 -3.43
CA MET A 31 -15.36 3.24 -4.35
C MET A 31 -13.85 3.25 -4.17
N GLU A 32 -13.37 3.39 -2.93
CA GLU A 32 -11.94 3.45 -2.61
C GLU A 32 -11.25 2.15 -2.99
N ASP A 33 -11.82 1.01 -2.62
CA ASP A 33 -11.27 -0.31 -2.94
C ASP A 33 -11.18 -0.53 -4.46
N ARG A 34 -12.20 -0.10 -5.22
CA ARG A 34 -12.21 -0.18 -6.68
C ARG A 34 -11.14 0.71 -7.32
N ILE A 35 -10.96 1.93 -6.81
CA ILE A 35 -9.95 2.86 -7.31
C ILE A 35 -8.56 2.32 -7.01
N TYR A 36 -8.33 1.90 -5.78
CA TYR A 36 -7.03 1.38 -5.36
C TYR A 36 -6.65 0.11 -6.13
N LYS A 37 -7.60 -0.82 -6.29
CA LYS A 37 -7.42 -2.00 -7.14
C LYS A 37 -7.03 -1.63 -8.57
N ASN A 38 -7.70 -0.65 -9.19
CA ASN A 38 -7.35 -0.19 -10.53
C ASN A 38 -5.92 0.38 -10.59
N TRP A 39 -5.45 1.05 -9.56
CA TRP A 39 -4.08 1.54 -9.51
C TRP A 39 -3.05 0.42 -9.44
N LEU A 40 -3.34 -0.64 -8.66
CA LEU A 40 -2.49 -1.82 -8.56
C LEU A 40 -2.47 -2.61 -9.88
N ASP A 41 -3.64 -2.88 -10.45
CA ASP A 41 -3.78 -3.62 -11.72
C ASP A 41 -3.02 -2.94 -12.87
N LYS A 42 -2.98 -1.61 -12.87
CA LYS A 42 -2.25 -0.79 -13.86
C LYS A 42 -0.80 -0.51 -13.47
N LYS A 43 -0.33 -1.03 -12.35
CA LYS A 43 1.04 -0.87 -11.85
C LYS A 43 1.51 0.60 -11.78
N TYR A 44 0.62 1.53 -11.40
CA TYR A 44 0.95 2.96 -11.35
C TYR A 44 2.03 3.31 -10.31
N PHE A 45 2.26 2.44 -9.34
CA PHE A 45 3.25 2.64 -8.28
C PHE A 45 4.58 1.93 -8.54
N HIS A 46 4.61 1.04 -9.55
CA HIS A 46 5.79 0.30 -9.93
C HIS A 46 6.81 1.19 -10.66
N ALA A 47 8.08 1.03 -10.34
CA ALA A 47 9.17 1.76 -10.97
C ALA A 47 10.25 0.80 -11.47
N GLU A 48 10.61 0.94 -12.74
CA GLU A 48 11.75 0.27 -13.34
C GLU A 48 12.90 1.25 -13.58
N VAL A 49 14.11 0.73 -13.81
CA VAL A 49 15.26 1.58 -14.08
C VAL A 49 15.08 2.31 -15.40
N ASP A 50 14.88 3.62 -15.32
CA ASP A 50 14.76 4.50 -16.48
C ASP A 50 15.82 5.62 -16.40
N ARG A 51 16.89 5.46 -17.19
CA ARG A 51 18.01 6.41 -17.20
C ARG A 51 17.68 7.75 -17.88
N SER A 52 16.54 7.86 -18.55
CA SER A 52 16.07 9.11 -19.15
C SER A 52 15.39 10.04 -18.12
N LYS A 53 15.01 9.51 -16.97
CA LYS A 53 14.33 10.23 -15.90
C LYS A 53 15.21 10.41 -14.67
N LYS A 54 15.02 11.52 -13.98
CA LYS A 54 15.68 11.76 -12.69
C LYS A 54 15.11 10.82 -11.63
N PRO A 55 15.94 10.04 -10.91
CA PRO A 55 15.44 9.13 -9.88
C PRO A 55 15.04 9.89 -8.61
N PHE A 56 14.04 9.35 -7.91
CA PHE A 56 13.65 9.76 -6.57
C PHE A 56 13.16 8.54 -5.79
N THR A 57 13.83 8.18 -4.71
CA THR A 57 13.51 6.98 -3.95
C THR A 57 13.25 7.32 -2.49
N ILE A 58 12.19 6.74 -1.93
CA ILE A 58 11.92 6.69 -0.49
C ILE A 58 11.95 5.22 -0.09
N VAL A 59 12.66 4.90 0.99
CA VAL A 59 12.54 3.63 1.70
C VAL A 59 11.69 3.91 2.92
N MET A 60 10.54 3.24 3.01
CA MET A 60 9.63 3.38 4.15
C MET A 60 10.35 2.92 5.42
N PRO A 61 10.38 3.70 6.51
CA PRO A 61 10.73 3.15 7.82
C PRO A 61 9.79 2.00 8.14
N PRO A 62 10.29 0.75 8.21
CA PRO A 62 9.40 -0.41 8.25
C PRO A 62 8.67 -0.50 9.59
N PRO A 63 7.34 -0.52 9.60
CA PRO A 63 6.59 -0.68 10.85
C PRO A 63 6.89 -2.03 11.52
N ASN A 64 6.99 -2.00 12.85
CA ASN A 64 7.15 -3.19 13.67
C ASN A 64 5.90 -4.07 13.62
N ILE A 65 6.05 -5.39 13.46
CA ILE A 65 4.94 -6.36 13.48
C ILE A 65 4.40 -6.64 14.90
N THR A 66 4.35 -5.61 15.73
CA THR A 66 3.91 -5.72 17.14
C THR A 66 2.42 -5.52 17.35
N GLY A 67 1.67 -5.27 16.27
CA GLY A 67 0.22 -5.09 16.29
C GLY A 67 -0.27 -4.25 15.10
N LYS A 68 -1.46 -3.66 15.26
CA LYS A 68 -2.06 -2.79 14.24
C LYS A 68 -1.38 -1.42 14.21
N LEU A 69 -1.43 -0.78 13.05
CA LEU A 69 -0.96 0.60 12.89
C LEU A 69 -1.82 1.59 13.71
N HIS A 70 -1.24 2.70 14.08
CA HIS A 70 -1.90 3.81 14.75
C HIS A 70 -1.73 5.13 13.99
N MET A 71 -2.35 6.22 14.46
CA MET A 71 -2.35 7.51 13.77
C MET A 71 -0.95 8.07 13.49
N GLY A 72 0.05 7.77 14.32
CA GLY A 72 1.44 8.17 14.05
C GLY A 72 1.99 7.53 12.77
N HIS A 73 1.73 6.25 12.56
CA HIS A 73 2.10 5.58 11.31
C HIS A 73 1.34 6.16 10.10
N ALA A 74 0.03 6.45 10.27
CA ALA A 74 -0.74 7.07 9.20
C ALA A 74 -0.18 8.45 8.81
N LEU A 75 0.21 9.28 9.77
CA LEU A 75 0.82 10.58 9.54
C LEU A 75 2.15 10.44 8.80
N ASP A 76 3.07 9.61 9.30
CA ASP A 76 4.37 9.37 8.69
C ASP A 76 4.25 8.88 7.24
N ASN A 77 3.42 7.87 7.00
CA ASN A 77 3.18 7.34 5.66
C ASN A 77 2.51 8.36 4.73
N THR A 78 1.57 9.16 5.24
CA THR A 78 0.93 10.21 4.43
C THR A 78 1.93 11.26 3.97
N MET A 79 2.87 11.67 4.82
CA MET A 79 3.92 12.62 4.43
C MET A 79 4.81 12.07 3.32
N GLN A 80 5.21 10.81 3.41
CA GLN A 80 5.99 10.13 2.38
C GLN A 80 5.18 9.97 1.08
N ASP A 81 3.90 9.61 1.18
CA ASP A 81 3.01 9.44 0.01
C ASP A 81 2.81 10.76 -0.75
N ILE A 82 2.64 11.87 -0.04
CA ILE A 82 2.56 13.20 -0.67
C ILE A 82 3.83 13.49 -1.48
N LEU A 83 5.00 13.24 -0.91
CA LEU A 83 6.28 13.50 -1.59
C LEU A 83 6.46 12.62 -2.81
N ILE A 84 6.18 11.33 -2.72
CA ILE A 84 6.37 10.40 -3.83
C ILE A 84 5.39 10.69 -4.97
N ARG A 85 4.12 11.00 -4.65
CA ARG A 85 3.11 11.40 -5.65
C ARG A 85 3.49 12.71 -6.34
N TYR A 86 3.95 13.69 -5.58
CA TYR A 86 4.43 14.96 -6.14
C TYR A 86 5.59 14.75 -7.11
N LYS A 87 6.56 13.88 -6.76
CA LYS A 87 7.69 13.55 -7.64
C LYS A 87 7.24 12.81 -8.91
N ARG A 88 6.29 11.89 -8.81
CA ARG A 88 5.69 11.26 -10.00
C ARG A 88 5.03 12.29 -10.93
N MET A 89 4.27 13.24 -10.36
CA MET A 89 3.66 14.33 -11.14
C MET A 89 4.68 15.24 -11.83
N GLN A 90 5.88 15.39 -11.24
CA GLN A 90 7.00 16.11 -11.84
C GLN A 90 7.76 15.31 -12.91
N GLY A 91 7.35 14.07 -13.21
CA GLY A 91 7.99 13.20 -14.21
C GLY A 91 9.25 12.48 -13.73
N TYR A 92 9.53 12.47 -12.42
CA TYR A 92 10.63 11.64 -11.88
C TYR A 92 10.33 10.15 -12.02
N ASN A 93 11.39 9.35 -12.10
CA ASN A 93 11.31 7.92 -11.86
C ASN A 93 11.27 7.69 -10.35
N ALA A 94 10.06 7.62 -9.79
CA ALA A 94 9.83 7.70 -8.36
C ALA A 94 9.48 6.31 -7.79
N LEU A 95 10.31 5.82 -6.88
CA LEU A 95 10.16 4.54 -6.19
C LEU A 95 9.91 4.75 -4.70
N TRP A 96 8.88 4.14 -4.17
CA TRP A 96 8.65 4.04 -2.71
C TRP A 96 8.63 2.57 -2.30
N VAL A 97 9.66 2.16 -1.59
CA VAL A 97 9.85 0.76 -1.16
C VAL A 97 9.16 0.55 0.18
N PRO A 98 8.13 -0.31 0.26
CA PRO A 98 7.48 -0.67 1.51
C PRO A 98 8.21 -1.82 2.21
N GLY A 99 7.97 -1.96 3.51
CA GLY A 99 8.47 -3.08 4.28
C GLY A 99 7.86 -3.17 5.66
N THR A 100 8.16 -4.26 6.38
CA THR A 100 7.80 -4.48 7.78
C THR A 100 9.00 -4.96 8.55
N ASP A 101 9.06 -4.64 9.86
CA ASP A 101 10.16 -5.01 10.73
C ASP A 101 9.74 -6.11 11.73
N HIS A 102 10.58 -7.13 11.86
CA HIS A 102 10.38 -8.22 12.81
C HIS A 102 10.43 -7.76 14.29
N ALA A 103 11.03 -6.62 14.58
CA ALA A 103 11.07 -5.95 15.90
C ALA A 103 11.56 -6.80 17.07
N SER A 104 12.19 -7.95 16.80
CA SER A 104 12.89 -8.83 17.76
C SER A 104 12.20 -8.96 19.12
N ILE A 105 12.78 -8.36 20.18
CA ILE A 105 12.32 -8.44 21.57
C ILE A 105 10.84 -8.04 21.73
N SER A 106 10.41 -6.99 21.06
CA SER A 106 9.02 -6.50 21.16
C SER A 106 8.02 -7.52 20.61
N THR A 107 8.34 -8.18 19.51
CA THR A 107 7.52 -9.26 18.94
C THR A 107 7.54 -10.50 19.83
N GLU A 108 8.71 -10.86 20.38
CA GLU A 108 8.82 -11.98 21.34
C GLU A 108 7.88 -11.78 22.53
N VAL A 109 7.87 -10.59 23.13
CA VAL A 109 6.97 -10.25 24.25
C VAL A 109 5.50 -10.40 23.85
N LYS A 110 5.12 -9.97 22.65
CA LYS A 110 3.74 -10.12 22.15
C LYS A 110 3.35 -11.58 21.98
N VAL A 111 4.22 -12.40 21.38
CA VAL A 111 3.99 -13.84 21.21
C VAL A 111 3.88 -14.53 22.57
N ILE A 112 4.76 -14.24 23.54
CA ILE A 112 4.69 -14.79 24.90
C ILE A 112 3.37 -14.43 25.57
N ASN A 113 2.90 -13.20 25.45
CA ASN A 113 1.63 -12.79 26.04
C ASN A 113 0.44 -13.53 25.40
N LYS A 114 0.44 -13.71 24.07
CA LYS A 114 -0.56 -14.52 23.37
C LYS A 114 -0.57 -15.98 23.84
N LEU A 115 0.62 -16.58 23.99
CA LEU A 115 0.74 -17.94 24.53
C LEU A 115 0.18 -18.06 25.96
N LYS A 116 0.45 -17.08 26.83
CA LYS A 116 -0.12 -17.03 28.19
C LYS A 116 -1.64 -16.94 28.19
N GLU A 117 -2.22 -16.14 27.29
CA GLU A 117 -3.68 -16.05 27.12
C GLU A 117 -4.28 -17.38 26.65
N GLU A 118 -3.54 -18.16 25.87
CA GLU A 118 -3.90 -19.51 25.43
C GLU A 118 -3.62 -20.59 26.49
N GLY A 119 -3.00 -20.25 27.62
CA GLY A 119 -2.63 -21.19 28.69
C GLY A 119 -1.39 -22.04 28.38
N ILE A 120 -0.55 -21.60 27.45
CA ILE A 120 0.65 -22.33 27.00
C ILE A 120 1.90 -21.72 27.61
N ASP A 121 2.77 -22.54 28.24
CA ASP A 121 4.08 -22.08 28.68
C ASP A 121 5.10 -22.14 27.54
N LYS A 122 5.81 -21.01 27.32
CA LYS A 122 6.89 -20.92 26.32
C LYS A 122 7.92 -22.02 26.46
N ASN A 123 8.26 -22.39 27.73
CA ASN A 123 9.28 -23.40 28.01
C ASN A 123 8.86 -24.81 27.61
N GLU A 124 7.56 -25.11 27.64
CA GLU A 124 7.00 -26.39 27.20
C GLU A 124 7.04 -26.56 25.67
N LEU A 125 6.94 -25.45 24.92
CA LEU A 125 7.03 -25.47 23.47
C LEU A 125 8.43 -25.75 22.93
N GLY A 126 9.47 -25.45 23.71
CA GLY A 126 10.84 -25.46 23.24
C GLY A 126 11.10 -24.41 22.14
N ARG A 127 12.33 -24.39 21.62
CA ARG A 127 12.75 -23.39 20.63
C ARG A 127 11.97 -23.46 19.31
N GLU A 128 11.82 -24.67 18.78
CA GLU A 128 11.17 -24.87 17.46
C GLU A 128 9.68 -24.50 17.51
N GLY A 129 8.98 -24.93 18.56
CA GLY A 129 7.58 -24.58 18.77
C GLY A 129 7.38 -23.08 18.94
N PHE A 130 8.27 -22.41 19.69
CA PHE A 130 8.21 -20.96 19.83
C PHE A 130 8.49 -20.20 18.51
N LEU A 131 9.47 -20.64 17.72
CA LEU A 131 9.74 -20.08 16.40
C LEU A 131 8.53 -20.22 15.48
N LYS A 132 7.89 -21.39 15.45
CA LYS A 132 6.66 -21.58 14.67
C LYS A 132 5.58 -20.57 15.05
N ARG A 133 5.32 -20.37 16.34
CA ARG A 133 4.35 -19.39 16.84
C ARG A 133 4.72 -17.95 16.46
N THR A 134 6.02 -17.64 16.42
CA THR A 134 6.53 -16.32 15.99
C THR A 134 6.30 -16.09 14.50
N TRP A 135 6.48 -17.12 13.66
CA TRP A 135 6.15 -17.02 12.24
C TRP A 135 4.65 -16.90 12.00
N GLU A 136 3.80 -17.61 12.73
CA GLU A 136 2.34 -17.47 12.69
C GLU A 136 1.93 -16.01 13.04
N TRP A 137 2.54 -15.44 14.06
CA TRP A 137 2.36 -14.04 14.43
C TRP A 137 2.74 -13.08 13.28
N ARG A 138 3.87 -13.33 12.64
CA ARG A 138 4.33 -12.54 11.48
C ARG A 138 3.32 -12.59 10.33
N GLU A 139 2.79 -13.77 10.01
CA GLU A 139 1.79 -13.89 8.93
C GLU A 139 0.54 -13.09 9.26
N GLU A 140 0.05 -13.16 10.49
CA GLU A 140 -1.17 -12.46 10.92
C GLU A 140 -0.97 -10.94 10.90
N TYR A 141 0.07 -10.43 11.56
CA TYR A 141 0.23 -9.00 11.78
C TYR A 141 0.98 -8.29 10.66
N GLY A 142 1.91 -8.95 10.00
CA GLY A 142 2.56 -8.41 8.81
C GLY A 142 1.56 -8.15 7.69
N HIS A 143 0.70 -9.11 7.40
CA HIS A 143 -0.38 -8.95 6.44
C HIS A 143 -1.36 -7.83 6.85
N THR A 144 -1.77 -7.79 8.11
CA THR A 144 -2.66 -6.74 8.63
C THR A 144 -2.09 -5.34 8.42
N ILE A 145 -0.79 -5.14 8.69
CA ILE A 145 -0.10 -3.86 8.50
C ILE A 145 -0.14 -3.43 7.02
N VAL A 146 0.19 -4.34 6.11
CA VAL A 146 0.18 -4.09 4.67
C VAL A 146 -1.21 -3.69 4.19
N GLU A 147 -2.24 -4.42 4.62
CA GLU A 147 -3.62 -4.08 4.26
C GLU A 147 -4.09 -2.73 4.84
N GLN A 148 -3.65 -2.38 6.05
CA GLN A 148 -3.91 -1.05 6.62
C GLN A 148 -3.23 0.07 5.82
N LEU A 149 -1.98 -0.13 5.37
CA LEU A 149 -1.27 0.81 4.50
C LEU A 149 -1.98 0.97 3.15
N LYS A 150 -2.42 -0.12 2.56
CA LYS A 150 -3.23 -0.08 1.32
C LYS A 150 -4.55 0.66 1.54
N LYS A 151 -5.19 0.46 2.70
CA LYS A 151 -6.48 1.09 3.02
C LYS A 151 -6.39 2.60 3.19
N ILE A 152 -5.26 3.13 3.68
CA ILE A 152 -5.01 4.58 3.69
C ILE A 152 -4.55 5.13 2.33
N GLY A 153 -4.44 4.27 1.31
CA GLY A 153 -4.13 4.65 -0.06
C GLY A 153 -2.64 4.80 -0.37
N SER A 154 -1.75 4.22 0.44
CA SER A 154 -0.29 4.34 0.23
C SER A 154 0.13 3.86 -1.15
N SER A 155 0.85 4.71 -1.90
CA SER A 155 1.26 4.45 -3.29
C SER A 155 2.64 3.81 -3.39
N CYS A 156 2.86 2.76 -2.60
CA CYS A 156 4.10 1.99 -2.58
C CYS A 156 4.21 1.05 -3.77
N ASP A 157 5.44 0.71 -4.15
CA ASP A 157 5.72 -0.40 -5.07
C ASP A 157 5.65 -1.73 -4.31
N TRP A 158 4.45 -2.32 -4.23
CA TRP A 158 4.18 -3.54 -3.49
C TRP A 158 4.88 -4.78 -4.06
N ASP A 159 5.30 -4.76 -5.32
CA ASP A 159 6.11 -5.83 -5.92
C ASP A 159 7.51 -5.89 -5.28
N ARG A 160 7.91 -4.84 -4.54
CA ARG A 160 9.19 -4.70 -3.85
C ARG A 160 9.06 -4.68 -2.32
N GLU A 161 7.95 -5.19 -1.79
CA GLU A 161 7.77 -5.32 -0.34
C GLU A 161 8.90 -6.15 0.27
N ARG A 162 9.44 -5.67 1.41
CA ARG A 162 10.51 -6.35 2.15
C ARG A 162 10.07 -6.61 3.60
N PHE A 163 10.62 -7.67 4.13
CA PHE A 163 10.56 -8.00 5.56
C PHE A 163 11.99 -8.13 6.09
N THR A 164 12.28 -7.54 7.23
CA THR A 164 13.66 -7.47 7.76
C THR A 164 14.29 -8.83 8.07
N MET A 165 13.53 -9.91 8.03
CA MET A 165 14.02 -11.30 8.12
C MET A 165 13.71 -12.12 6.86
N ASP A 166 13.41 -11.49 5.71
CA ASP A 166 13.37 -12.23 4.46
C ASP A 166 14.77 -12.70 4.04
N GLU A 167 14.85 -13.63 3.12
CA GLU A 167 16.10 -14.26 2.70
C GLU A 167 17.17 -13.22 2.33
N GLY A 168 16.82 -12.25 1.47
CA GLY A 168 17.77 -11.24 1.02
C GLY A 168 18.21 -10.25 2.10
N CYS A 169 17.34 -9.93 3.09
CA CYS A 169 17.75 -9.11 4.23
C CYS A 169 18.54 -9.92 5.29
N SER A 170 18.34 -11.24 5.33
CA SER A 170 19.07 -12.12 6.26
C SER A 170 20.47 -12.46 5.77
N GLU A 171 20.72 -12.39 4.47
CA GLU A 171 22.05 -12.64 3.87
C GLU A 171 22.95 -11.40 3.87
N ALA A 172 22.37 -10.20 4.00
CA ALA A 172 23.09 -8.92 3.98
C ALA A 172 23.65 -8.54 5.35
#